data_86a6a4e33dda5d487dd6a01d0d09c4e6
#
_entry.id   86a6a4e33dda5d487dd6a01d0d09c4e6
#
_cell.length_a   1.000
_cell.length_b   1.000
_cell.length_c   1.000
_cell.angle_alpha   90.00
_cell.angle_beta   90.00
_cell.angle_gamma   90.00
#
_symmetry.space_group_name_H-M   'P 1'
#
loop_
_entity.id
_entity.type
_entity.pdbx_description
1 polymer ?
#
loop_
_entity_poly.entity_id
_entity_poly.type
_entity_poly.pdbx_seq_one_letter_code
_entity_poly.pdbx_strand_id
1 'polypeptide(L)'
;LIVTNFNGSGYLRPSESFYMFLMLSMIQMALVLFITPGLTAGSISSEREKQTLNMLLMTTQSSWQIVFGKLTSCIAFLGFLLIAGLPIYSVVFLFGGVSPMQLVTIFFFYFVTMITVGSIGIFFSTITKRTITAMISTYGAMIFLAGFTAFFFFVTLIINETTGFFGAGA
;
A
#
# COMPACT_ATOMS: atom_id res chain seq x y z
N LEU A 1 11.99 -24.25 0.95
CA LEU A 1 12.04 -25.42 0.01
C LEU A 1 12.03 -24.98 -1.48
N ILE A 2 12.64 -23.79 -1.81
CA ILE A 2 12.70 -23.24 -3.19
C ILE A 2 14.15 -23.27 -3.73
N VAL A 3 15.10 -23.91 -3.06
CA VAL A 3 16.55 -23.72 -3.31
C VAL A 3 17.22 -24.91 -4.02
N THR A 4 16.52 -25.85 -4.60
CA THR A 4 17.16 -27.05 -5.18
C THR A 4 16.83 -27.29 -6.64
N ASN A 5 17.13 -26.34 -7.53
CA ASN A 5 17.39 -26.67 -8.94
C ASN A 5 18.25 -25.59 -9.61
N PHE A 6 19.44 -25.36 -9.06
CA PHE A 6 20.50 -24.69 -9.76
C PHE A 6 21.14 -25.69 -10.74
N ASN A 7 20.42 -26.04 -11.80
CA ASN A 7 21.00 -26.77 -12.93
C ASN A 7 21.74 -25.76 -13.80
N GLY A 8 23.03 -25.77 -13.72
CA GLY A 8 24.18 -25.32 -14.50
C GLY A 8 24.06 -24.50 -15.80
N SER A 9 22.90 -23.97 -16.16
CA SER A 9 22.76 -22.97 -17.20
C SER A 9 22.37 -21.64 -16.51
N GLY A 10 23.28 -20.70 -16.42
CA GLY A 10 23.16 -19.44 -15.71
C GLY A 10 22.08 -18.47 -16.23
N TYR A 11 21.01 -18.98 -16.80
CA TYR A 11 19.84 -18.26 -17.26
C TYR A 11 18.63 -18.67 -16.42
N LEU A 12 18.08 -17.74 -15.67
CA LEU A 12 16.81 -17.92 -14.98
C LEU A 12 15.72 -18.23 -16.03
N ARG A 13 14.92 -19.26 -15.78
CA ARG A 13 13.77 -19.54 -16.64
C ARG A 13 12.74 -18.41 -16.51
N PRO A 14 12.00 -18.05 -17.56
CA PRO A 14 11.00 -16.98 -17.51
C PRO A 14 9.96 -17.16 -16.37
N SER A 15 9.68 -18.40 -15.98
CA SER A 15 8.81 -18.73 -14.84
C SER A 15 9.44 -18.32 -13.49
N GLU A 16 10.76 -18.48 -13.33
CA GLU A 16 11.46 -18.11 -12.10
C GLU A 16 11.52 -16.58 -11.94
N SER A 17 11.74 -15.86 -13.04
CA SER A 17 11.72 -14.39 -13.06
C SER A 17 10.33 -13.84 -12.67
N PHE A 18 9.26 -14.48 -13.11
CA PHE A 18 7.91 -14.10 -12.72
C PHE A 18 7.65 -14.32 -11.22
N TYR A 19 8.11 -15.42 -10.64
CA TYR A 19 8.01 -15.64 -9.19
C TYR A 19 8.83 -14.63 -8.39
N MET A 20 10.03 -14.27 -8.83
CA MET A 20 10.83 -13.21 -8.21
C MET A 20 10.10 -11.86 -8.27
N PHE A 21 9.49 -11.53 -9.39
CA PHE A 21 8.68 -10.33 -9.55
C PHE A 21 7.49 -10.30 -8.59
N LEU A 22 6.76 -11.42 -8.44
CA LEU A 22 5.66 -11.52 -7.48
C LEU A 22 6.13 -11.34 -6.04
N MET A 23 7.23 -11.98 -5.66
CA MET A 23 7.80 -11.85 -4.32
C MET A 23 8.21 -10.42 -4.02
N LEU A 24 8.92 -9.76 -4.94
CA LEU A 24 9.31 -8.34 -4.79
C LEU A 24 8.07 -7.44 -4.70
N SER A 25 7.06 -7.69 -5.52
CA SER A 25 5.81 -6.93 -5.49
C SER A 25 5.07 -7.08 -4.17
N MET A 26 5.03 -8.29 -3.60
CA MET A 26 4.44 -8.54 -2.29
C MET A 26 5.19 -7.80 -1.17
N ILE A 27 6.52 -7.85 -1.19
CA ILE A 27 7.36 -7.15 -0.21
C ILE A 27 7.15 -5.63 -0.34
N GLN A 28 7.17 -5.10 -1.55
CA GLN A 28 6.96 -3.68 -1.80
C GLN A 28 5.56 -3.22 -1.35
N MET A 29 4.52 -4.01 -1.63
CA MET A 29 3.16 -3.74 -1.17
C MET A 29 3.07 -3.73 0.36
N ALA A 30 3.71 -4.70 1.02
CA ALA A 30 3.77 -4.76 2.48
C ALA A 30 4.46 -3.52 3.05
N LEU A 31 5.58 -3.08 2.46
CA LEU A 31 6.26 -1.85 2.86
C LEU A 31 5.37 -0.62 2.73
N VAL A 32 4.67 -0.48 1.59
CA VAL A 32 3.72 0.62 1.37
C VAL A 32 2.62 0.61 2.43
N LEU A 33 1.99 -0.55 2.67
CA LEU A 33 0.91 -0.68 3.65
C LEU A 33 1.37 -0.40 5.09
N PHE A 34 2.63 -0.70 5.43
CA PHE A 34 3.18 -0.45 6.76
C PHE A 34 3.64 0.99 6.94
N ILE A 35 4.37 1.53 5.98
CA ILE A 35 4.99 2.85 6.11
C ILE A 35 3.96 3.97 5.94
N THR A 36 2.99 3.79 5.03
CA THR A 36 2.00 4.85 4.73
C THR A 36 1.22 5.29 5.97
N PRO A 37 0.56 4.40 6.76
CA PRO A 37 -0.17 4.86 7.94
C PRO A 37 0.76 5.40 9.03
N GLY A 38 1.98 4.87 9.17
CA GLY A 38 2.96 5.38 10.11
C GLY A 38 3.31 6.86 9.87
N LEU A 39 3.52 7.23 8.61
CA LEU A 39 3.82 8.60 8.22
C LEU A 39 2.59 9.52 8.27
N THR A 40 1.46 9.06 7.76
CA THR A 40 0.27 9.90 7.61
C THR A 40 -0.49 10.08 8.92
N ALA A 41 -0.60 9.04 9.74
CA ALA A 41 -1.28 9.12 11.04
C ALA A 41 -0.55 10.03 12.04
N GLY A 42 0.78 10.12 11.96
CA GLY A 42 1.57 11.01 12.78
C GLY A 42 1.65 12.47 12.30
N SER A 43 1.25 12.74 11.06
CA SER A 43 1.58 14.00 10.38
C SER A 43 0.96 15.25 11.03
N ILE A 44 -0.27 15.19 11.52
CA ILE A 44 -0.97 16.31 12.18
C ILE A 44 -1.01 16.12 13.69
N SER A 45 -1.24 14.90 14.16
CA SER A 45 -1.33 14.60 15.59
C SER A 45 -0.03 14.87 16.33
N SER A 46 1.14 14.67 15.70
CA SER A 46 2.44 15.02 16.31
C SER A 46 2.63 16.52 16.50
N GLU A 47 2.16 17.35 15.57
CA GLU A 47 2.19 18.80 15.71
C GLU A 47 1.26 19.29 16.82
N ARG A 48 0.10 18.65 16.96
CA ARG A 48 -0.84 18.90 18.04
C ARG A 48 -0.26 18.49 19.40
N GLU A 49 0.38 17.34 19.48
CA GLU A 49 1.03 16.84 20.70
C GLU A 49 2.18 17.76 21.16
N LYS A 50 2.95 18.29 20.22
CA LYS A 50 4.04 19.26 20.47
C LYS A 50 3.55 20.69 20.68
N GLN A 51 2.24 20.96 20.66
CA GLN A 51 1.62 22.29 20.77
C GLN A 51 2.05 23.29 19.69
N THR A 52 2.70 22.85 18.62
CA THR A 52 3.13 23.70 17.51
C THR A 52 1.99 24.02 16.53
N LEU A 53 0.88 23.27 16.60
CA LEU A 53 -0.28 23.47 15.75
C LEU A 53 -0.89 24.88 15.92
N ASN A 54 -0.88 25.43 17.14
CA ASN A 54 -1.40 26.76 17.41
C ASN A 54 -0.57 27.85 16.71
N MET A 55 0.74 27.67 16.58
CA MET A 55 1.59 28.57 15.80
C MET A 55 1.32 28.49 14.30
N LEU A 56 1.03 27.29 13.80
CA LEU A 56 0.68 27.07 12.38
C LEU A 56 -0.67 27.70 12.02
N LEU A 57 -1.64 27.67 12.93
CA LEU A 57 -2.98 28.26 12.75
C LEU A 57 -2.98 29.79 12.85
N MET A 58 -1.92 30.39 13.40
CA MET A 58 -1.72 31.88 13.40
C MET A 58 -1.31 32.39 12.02
N THR A 59 -0.90 31.53 11.09
CA THR A 59 -0.66 31.91 9.70
C THR A 59 -1.98 31.98 8.94
N THR A 60 -2.06 32.82 7.91
CA THR A 60 -3.26 33.03 7.08
C THR A 60 -3.67 31.84 6.21
N GLN A 61 -3.15 30.62 6.50
CA GLN A 61 -3.43 29.43 5.72
C GLN A 61 -4.76 28.78 6.13
N SER A 62 -5.54 28.38 5.13
CA SER A 62 -6.77 27.61 5.32
C SER A 62 -6.45 26.21 5.84
N SER A 63 -7.29 25.67 6.74
CA SER A 63 -7.16 24.30 7.27
C SER A 63 -7.07 23.25 6.17
N TRP A 64 -7.75 23.43 5.05
CA TRP A 64 -7.68 22.56 3.89
C TRP A 64 -6.29 22.52 3.25
N GLN A 65 -5.65 23.68 3.13
CA GLN A 65 -4.29 23.77 2.58
C GLN A 65 -3.27 23.02 3.43
N ILE A 66 -3.43 23.05 4.75
CA ILE A 66 -2.58 22.31 5.69
C ILE A 66 -2.75 20.80 5.50
N VAL A 67 -3.99 20.31 5.44
CA VAL A 67 -4.30 18.89 5.27
C VAL A 67 -3.80 18.37 3.92
N PHE A 68 -4.11 19.07 2.83
CA PHE A 68 -3.65 18.69 1.49
C PHE A 68 -2.13 18.78 1.34
N GLY A 69 -1.50 19.81 1.90
CA GLY A 69 -0.05 19.96 1.90
C GLY A 69 0.65 18.81 2.63
N LYS A 70 0.09 18.38 3.75
CA LYS A 70 0.60 17.24 4.53
C LYS A 70 0.42 15.92 3.79
N LEU A 71 -0.77 15.71 3.19
CA LEU A 71 -1.04 14.54 2.36
C LEU A 71 -0.07 14.46 1.19
N THR A 72 0.09 15.55 0.46
CA THR A 72 1.00 15.63 -0.69
C THR A 72 2.44 15.36 -0.29
N SER A 73 2.91 15.91 0.83
CA SER A 73 4.25 15.64 1.35
C SER A 73 4.46 14.16 1.68
N CYS A 74 3.49 13.52 2.33
CA CYS A 74 3.57 12.09 2.66
C CYS A 74 3.58 11.24 1.37
N ILE A 75 2.69 11.54 0.40
CA ILE A 75 2.62 10.83 -0.87
C ILE A 75 3.92 11.04 -1.68
N ALA A 76 4.48 12.23 -1.69
CA ALA A 76 5.75 12.52 -2.37
C ALA A 76 6.90 11.69 -1.79
N PHE A 77 7.00 11.60 -0.47
CA PHE A 77 8.00 10.77 0.21
C PHE A 77 7.83 9.28 -0.12
N LEU A 78 6.59 8.78 -0.07
CA LEU A 78 6.27 7.39 -0.42
C LEU A 78 6.51 7.12 -1.92
N GLY A 79 6.21 8.08 -2.79
CA GLY A 79 6.51 8.02 -4.21
C GLY A 79 8.01 7.91 -4.48
N PHE A 80 8.82 8.67 -3.73
CA PHE A 80 10.28 8.54 -3.78
C PHE A 80 10.74 7.13 -3.38
N LEU A 81 10.13 6.54 -2.35
CA LEU A 81 10.42 5.17 -1.92
C LEU A 81 10.06 4.15 -3.02
N LEU A 82 8.97 4.36 -3.76
CA LEU A 82 8.62 3.52 -4.92
C LEU A 82 9.66 3.65 -6.03
N ILE A 83 10.08 4.87 -6.36
CA ILE A 83 11.10 5.13 -7.38
C ILE A 83 12.43 4.49 -7.00
N ALA A 84 12.80 4.51 -5.72
CA ALA A 84 14.00 3.84 -5.22
C ALA A 84 13.96 2.31 -5.40
N GLY A 85 12.76 1.71 -5.51
CA GLY A 85 12.58 0.30 -5.85
C GLY A 85 12.78 -0.04 -7.33
N LEU A 86 12.66 0.95 -8.25
CA LEU A 86 12.75 0.73 -9.70
C LEU A 86 14.01 -0.01 -10.17
N PRO A 87 15.23 0.27 -9.65
CA PRO A 87 16.43 -0.46 -10.07
C PRO A 87 16.31 -1.97 -9.86
N ILE A 88 15.66 -2.40 -8.77
CA ILE A 88 15.47 -3.82 -8.45
C ILE A 88 14.53 -4.46 -9.47
N TYR A 89 13.42 -3.78 -9.80
CA TYR A 89 12.50 -4.24 -10.84
C TYR A 89 13.14 -4.27 -12.23
N SER A 90 14.04 -3.33 -12.53
CA SER A 90 14.78 -3.31 -13.79
C SER A 90 15.67 -4.56 -13.97
N VAL A 91 16.29 -5.03 -12.91
CA VAL A 91 17.07 -6.29 -12.93
C VAL A 91 16.18 -7.47 -13.26
N VAL A 92 15.02 -7.59 -12.60
CA VAL A 92 14.07 -8.69 -12.88
C VAL A 92 13.51 -8.63 -14.30
N PHE A 93 13.30 -7.43 -14.83
CA PHE A 93 12.87 -7.20 -16.20
C PHE A 93 13.89 -7.69 -17.23
N LEU A 94 15.20 -7.48 -16.97
CA LEU A 94 16.30 -7.94 -17.85
C LEU A 94 16.36 -9.47 -17.99
N PHE A 95 15.93 -10.22 -16.96
CA PHE A 95 15.86 -11.68 -17.03
C PHE A 95 14.65 -12.20 -17.83
N GLY A 96 13.74 -11.32 -18.26
CA GLY A 96 12.56 -11.69 -19.04
C GLY A 96 11.44 -12.28 -18.17
N GLY A 97 10.28 -12.49 -18.77
CA GLY A 97 9.11 -13.07 -18.07
C GLY A 97 8.14 -12.05 -17.47
N VAL A 98 8.47 -10.76 -17.50
CA VAL A 98 7.60 -9.67 -17.03
C VAL A 98 7.41 -8.65 -18.14
N SER A 99 6.16 -8.30 -18.42
CA SER A 99 5.81 -7.27 -19.41
C SER A 99 5.97 -5.87 -18.82
N PRO A 100 6.42 -4.86 -19.61
CA PRO A 100 6.45 -3.46 -19.16
C PRO A 100 5.08 -2.97 -18.67
N MET A 101 4.00 -3.44 -19.30
CA MET A 101 2.64 -3.09 -18.91
C MET A 101 2.27 -3.61 -17.53
N GLN A 102 2.77 -4.78 -17.14
CA GLN A 102 2.58 -5.34 -15.78
C GLN A 102 3.28 -4.46 -14.72
N LEU A 103 4.49 -3.97 -15.02
CA LEU A 103 5.19 -3.02 -14.16
C LEU A 103 4.37 -1.75 -13.94
N VAL A 104 3.93 -1.10 -15.01
CA VAL A 104 3.14 0.13 -14.93
C VAL A 104 1.85 -0.11 -14.13
N THR A 105 1.18 -1.22 -14.36
CA THR A 105 -0.06 -1.58 -13.66
C THR A 105 0.17 -1.73 -12.16
N ILE A 106 1.23 -2.42 -11.73
CA ILE A 106 1.54 -2.60 -10.30
C ILE A 106 1.90 -1.27 -9.63
N PHE A 107 2.70 -0.42 -10.29
CA PHE A 107 3.04 0.90 -9.76
C PHE A 107 1.81 1.80 -9.62
N PHE A 108 0.88 1.72 -10.56
CA PHE A 108 -0.41 2.41 -10.48
C PHE A 108 -1.23 1.93 -9.28
N PHE A 109 -1.29 0.61 -9.03
CA PHE A 109 -1.95 0.06 -7.85
C PHE A 109 -1.29 0.55 -6.54
N TYR A 110 0.04 0.60 -6.47
CA TYR A 110 0.73 1.14 -5.30
C TYR A 110 0.35 2.60 -5.07
N PHE A 111 0.30 3.39 -6.12
CA PHE A 111 -0.05 4.82 -6.03
C PHE A 111 -1.48 5.02 -5.52
N VAL A 112 -2.44 4.29 -6.06
CA VAL A 112 -3.83 4.31 -5.58
C VAL A 112 -3.93 3.87 -4.12
N THR A 113 -3.22 2.81 -3.74
CA THR A 113 -3.17 2.33 -2.36
C THR A 113 -2.60 3.38 -1.41
N MET A 114 -1.52 4.05 -1.79
CA MET A 114 -0.93 5.14 -0.99
C MET A 114 -1.91 6.27 -0.75
N ILE A 115 -2.63 6.72 -1.78
CA ILE A 115 -3.63 7.79 -1.65
C ILE A 115 -4.74 7.35 -0.70
N THR A 116 -5.26 6.14 -0.88
CA THR A 116 -6.37 5.62 -0.07
C THR A 116 -5.97 5.48 1.39
N VAL A 117 -4.87 4.79 1.66
CA VAL A 117 -4.36 4.55 3.01
C VAL A 117 -3.89 5.86 3.65
N GLY A 118 -3.23 6.72 2.87
CA GLY A 118 -2.79 8.04 3.31
C GLY A 118 -3.94 8.95 3.74
N SER A 119 -5.04 8.93 2.98
CA SER A 119 -6.25 9.69 3.32
C SER A 119 -6.88 9.22 4.63
N ILE A 120 -6.96 7.90 4.85
CA ILE A 120 -7.43 7.31 6.09
C ILE A 120 -6.52 7.72 7.26
N GLY A 121 -5.20 7.65 7.07
CA GLY A 121 -4.23 8.04 8.09
C GLY A 121 -4.35 9.50 8.50
N ILE A 122 -4.48 10.42 7.55
CA ILE A 122 -4.68 11.84 7.84
C ILE A 122 -6.03 12.08 8.51
N PHE A 123 -7.09 11.39 8.10
CA PHE A 123 -8.40 11.49 8.74
C PHE A 123 -8.31 11.16 10.24
N PHE A 124 -7.69 10.05 10.61
CA PHE A 124 -7.48 9.71 12.02
C PHE A 124 -6.51 10.67 12.72
N SER A 125 -5.51 11.17 12.02
CA SER A 125 -4.55 12.15 12.54
C SER A 125 -5.22 13.48 12.91
N THR A 126 -6.28 13.88 12.19
CA THR A 126 -7.03 15.11 12.50
C THR A 126 -7.96 14.96 13.70
N ILE A 127 -8.53 13.78 13.90
CA ILE A 127 -9.48 13.52 15.00
C ILE A 127 -8.76 13.30 16.33
N THR A 128 -7.63 12.58 16.31
CA THR A 128 -6.93 12.17 17.52
C THR A 128 -5.97 13.23 18.02
N LYS A 129 -5.85 13.33 19.35
CA LYS A 129 -4.96 14.29 20.01
C LYS A 129 -3.54 13.76 20.22
N ARG A 130 -3.36 12.43 20.21
CA ARG A 130 -2.09 11.76 20.48
C ARG A 130 -1.66 10.96 19.25
N THR A 131 -0.38 11.06 18.89
CA THR A 131 0.21 10.39 17.74
C THR A 131 0.04 8.86 17.79
N ILE A 132 0.28 8.25 18.94
CA ILE A 132 0.13 6.80 19.13
C ILE A 132 -1.30 6.34 18.90
N THR A 133 -2.27 7.10 19.42
CA THR A 133 -3.71 6.77 19.23
C THR A 133 -4.11 6.90 17.76
N ALA A 134 -3.59 7.90 17.05
CA ALA A 134 -3.80 8.07 15.62
C ALA A 134 -3.29 6.85 14.82
N MET A 135 -2.06 6.41 15.12
CA MET A 135 -1.47 5.24 14.47
C MET A 135 -2.29 3.97 14.72
N ILE A 136 -2.61 3.67 15.98
CA ILE A 136 -3.40 2.48 16.34
C ILE A 136 -4.76 2.49 15.65
N SER A 137 -5.45 3.64 15.63
CA SER A 137 -6.76 3.78 14.97
C SER A 137 -6.66 3.58 13.46
N THR A 138 -5.58 4.09 12.83
CA THR A 138 -5.36 3.94 11.38
C THR A 138 -5.08 2.48 11.01
N TYR A 139 -4.17 1.81 11.74
CA TYR A 139 -3.90 0.38 11.51
C TYR A 139 -5.13 -0.47 11.80
N GLY A 140 -5.88 -0.17 12.87
CA GLY A 140 -7.14 -0.84 13.19
C GLY A 140 -8.18 -0.70 12.08
N ALA A 141 -8.36 0.50 11.54
CA ALA A 141 -9.25 0.74 10.41
C ALA A 141 -8.82 0.01 9.14
N MET A 142 -7.51 -0.06 8.85
CA MET A 142 -6.98 -0.81 7.71
C MET A 142 -7.24 -2.31 7.84
N ILE A 143 -6.99 -2.89 9.01
CA ILE A 143 -7.24 -4.32 9.29
C ILE A 143 -8.75 -4.59 9.18
N PHE A 144 -9.59 -3.70 9.70
CA PHE A 144 -11.03 -3.82 9.58
C PHE A 144 -11.50 -3.80 8.13
N LEU A 145 -11.03 -2.85 7.32
CA LEU A 145 -11.36 -2.75 5.90
C LEU A 145 -10.87 -3.97 5.11
N ALA A 146 -9.63 -4.42 5.36
CA ALA A 146 -9.08 -5.61 4.72
C ALA A 146 -9.87 -6.87 5.10
N GLY A 147 -10.20 -7.05 6.37
CA GLY A 147 -11.01 -8.16 6.86
C GLY A 147 -12.43 -8.15 6.29
N PHE A 148 -13.05 -6.97 6.22
CA PHE A 148 -14.37 -6.79 5.63
C PHE A 148 -14.38 -7.13 4.14
N THR A 149 -13.38 -6.65 3.39
CA THR A 149 -13.22 -6.96 1.95
C THR A 149 -12.97 -8.45 1.73
N ALA A 150 -12.10 -9.06 2.54
CA ALA A 150 -11.83 -10.50 2.47
C ALA A 150 -13.08 -11.34 2.81
N PHE A 151 -13.87 -10.92 3.80
CA PHE A 151 -15.13 -11.58 4.15
C PHE A 151 -16.13 -11.53 2.99
N PHE A 152 -16.34 -10.37 2.38
CA PHE A 152 -17.24 -10.25 1.23
C PHE A 152 -16.76 -11.08 0.03
N PHE A 153 -15.45 -11.08 -0.23
CA PHE A 153 -14.87 -11.92 -1.28
C PHE A 153 -15.12 -13.41 -1.02
N PHE A 154 -14.95 -13.86 0.22
CA PHE A 154 -15.21 -15.25 0.60
C PHE A 154 -16.69 -15.63 0.47
N VAL A 155 -17.60 -14.74 0.89
CA VAL A 155 -19.04 -14.94 0.71
C VAL A 155 -19.44 -15.02 -0.76
N THR A 156 -18.88 -14.17 -1.63
CA THR A 156 -19.16 -14.24 -3.09
C THR A 156 -18.63 -15.52 -3.72
N LEU A 157 -17.49 -16.05 -3.27
CA LEU A 157 -16.97 -17.34 -3.73
C LEU A 157 -17.94 -18.47 -3.36
N ILE A 158 -18.41 -18.53 -2.10
CA ILE A 158 -19.36 -19.56 -1.65
C ILE A 158 -20.68 -19.49 -2.44
N ILE A 159 -21.21 -18.28 -2.65
CA ILE A 159 -22.43 -18.09 -3.43
C ILE A 159 -22.23 -18.57 -4.88
N ASN A 160 -21.10 -18.25 -5.48
CA ASN A 160 -20.80 -18.64 -6.86
C ASN A 160 -20.66 -20.17 -7.00
N GLU A 161 -20.04 -20.85 -6.04
CA GLU A 161 -19.98 -22.32 -6.02
C GLU A 161 -21.37 -22.94 -5.85
N THR A 162 -22.21 -22.41 -4.95
CA THR A 162 -23.55 -22.94 -4.72
C THR A 162 -24.48 -22.68 -5.90
N THR A 163 -24.44 -21.51 -6.53
CA THR A 163 -25.24 -21.20 -7.73
C THR A 163 -24.76 -21.98 -8.96
N GLY A 164 -23.45 -22.20 -9.13
CA GLY A 164 -22.88 -23.04 -10.18
C GLY A 164 -23.31 -24.51 -10.04
N PHE A 165 -23.43 -25.00 -8.82
CA PHE A 165 -23.93 -26.38 -8.55
C PHE A 165 -25.42 -26.55 -8.91
N PHE A 166 -26.26 -25.54 -8.69
CA PHE A 166 -27.68 -25.58 -9.06
C PHE A 166 -27.91 -25.31 -10.55
N GLY A 167 -27.01 -24.59 -11.24
CA GLY A 167 -27.10 -24.34 -12.70
C GLY A 167 -26.62 -25.49 -13.59
N ALA A 168 -25.82 -26.41 -13.06
CA ALA A 168 -25.30 -27.56 -13.79
C ALA A 168 -26.22 -28.79 -13.75
N GLY A 169 -27.33 -28.74 -13.04
CA GLY A 169 -28.31 -29.81 -12.85
C GLY A 169 -29.67 -29.61 -13.56
N ALA A 170 -29.80 -28.56 -14.37
CA ALA A 170 -30.95 -28.28 -15.24
C ALA A 170 -30.51 -28.30 -16.70
#